data_3a54ea6d9ae74600d10f9cc25010a299
#
_entry.id   3a54ea6d9ae74600d10f9cc25010a299
#
_cell.length_a   1.000
_cell.length_b   1.000
_cell.length_c   1.000
_cell.angle_alpha   90.00
_cell.angle_beta   90.00
_cell.angle_gamma   90.00
#
_symmetry.space_group_name_H-M   'P 1'
#
loop_
_entity.id
_entity.type
_entity.pdbx_description
1 polymer ?
#
loop_
_entity_poly.entity_id
_entity_poly.type
_entity_poly.pdbx_seq_one_letter_code
_entity_poly.pdbx_strand_id
1 'polypeptide(L)'
;ASLLDMICMVSILMCLMFDDSDKKRKLSDLSKLIPHNFYGNVPSSDVKYLFKRWQSQYQEYTQNVIEHCRTYQKTHRFLTEVCLDIKNFFPSVSPQFLYDYILDKLSATYTSEEDKHMLRMAVSKLLFFKVKEENVRPWINDYYGKNSVNEVEGGIFMNYGIPQGLPQSYFFGNLCMIEVKKQLMKQNIFKGDAYF
;
A
#
# COMPACT_ATOMS: atom_id res chain seq x y z
N ALA A 1 16.11 -11.36 2.16
CA ALA A 1 15.57 -12.04 0.98
C ALA A 1 16.70 -12.29 -0.01
N SER A 2 16.72 -13.48 -0.63
CA SER A 2 17.63 -13.74 -1.74
C SER A 2 17.18 -12.95 -2.98
N LEU A 3 18.05 -12.83 -3.99
CA LEU A 3 17.67 -12.21 -5.27
C LEU A 3 16.46 -12.93 -5.91
N LEU A 4 16.41 -14.25 -5.80
CA LEU A 4 15.30 -15.05 -6.33
C LEU A 4 14.00 -14.72 -5.59
N ASP A 5 14.02 -14.62 -4.25
CA ASP A 5 12.86 -14.22 -3.47
C ASP A 5 12.33 -12.85 -3.91
N MET A 6 13.24 -11.89 -4.11
CA MET A 6 12.87 -10.54 -4.57
C MET A 6 12.23 -10.57 -5.96
N ILE A 7 12.77 -11.34 -6.90
CA ILE A 7 12.20 -11.49 -8.24
C ILE A 7 10.80 -12.10 -8.15
N CYS A 8 10.62 -13.17 -7.37
CA CYS A 8 9.32 -13.82 -7.19
C CYS A 8 8.30 -12.85 -6.56
N MET A 9 8.70 -12.14 -5.51
CA MET A 9 7.82 -11.17 -4.84
C MET A 9 7.38 -10.04 -5.77
N VAL A 10 8.32 -9.48 -6.55
CA VAL A 10 7.99 -8.42 -7.53
C VAL A 10 7.10 -8.96 -8.65
N SER A 11 7.33 -10.18 -9.13
CA SER A 11 6.49 -10.80 -10.16
C SER A 11 5.06 -11.00 -9.68
N ILE A 12 4.86 -11.52 -8.48
CA ILE A 12 3.52 -11.67 -7.87
C ILE A 12 2.87 -10.28 -7.69
N LEU A 13 3.63 -9.32 -7.19
CA LEU A 13 3.13 -7.95 -7.03
C LEU A 13 2.68 -7.35 -8.36
N MET A 14 3.45 -7.56 -9.43
CA MET A 14 3.07 -7.10 -10.77
C MET A 14 1.75 -7.70 -11.23
N CYS A 15 1.51 -8.98 -10.99
CA CYS A 15 0.22 -9.62 -11.30
C CYS A 15 -0.96 -9.01 -10.51
N LEU A 16 -0.72 -8.54 -9.29
CA LEU A 16 -1.75 -7.83 -8.51
C LEU A 16 -1.97 -6.39 -8.98
N MET A 17 -0.93 -5.73 -9.47
CA MET A 17 -0.96 -4.31 -9.84
C MET A 17 -1.42 -4.07 -11.26
N PHE A 18 -1.19 -5.01 -12.17
CA PHE A 18 -1.38 -4.79 -13.60
C PHE A 18 -2.18 -5.92 -14.25
N ASP A 19 -2.91 -5.54 -15.29
CA ASP A 19 -3.60 -6.45 -16.19
C ASP A 19 -2.86 -6.42 -17.55
N ASP A 20 -2.20 -7.50 -17.89
CA ASP A 20 -1.36 -7.62 -19.10
C ASP A 20 -2.12 -8.25 -20.28
N SER A 21 -3.45 -8.27 -20.26
CA SER A 21 -4.27 -8.96 -21.26
C SER A 21 -4.07 -8.52 -22.73
N ASP A 22 -3.54 -7.29 -22.99
CA ASP A 22 -3.52 -6.68 -24.34
C ASP A 22 -2.18 -6.05 -24.77
N LYS A 23 -1.05 -6.61 -24.48
CA LYS A 23 0.27 -6.05 -24.87
C LYS A 23 0.57 -4.62 -24.36
N LYS A 24 -0.35 -4.01 -23.66
CA LYS A 24 -0.18 -2.69 -23.00
C LYS A 24 -0.43 -2.89 -21.52
N ARG A 25 0.49 -2.38 -20.70
CA ARG A 25 0.33 -2.42 -19.25
C ARG A 25 -0.90 -1.57 -18.86
N LYS A 26 -1.93 -2.22 -18.35
CA LYS A 26 -3.10 -1.58 -17.76
C LYS A 26 -3.05 -1.75 -16.24
N LEU A 27 -3.58 -0.80 -15.52
CA LEU A 27 -3.74 -0.96 -14.07
C LEU A 27 -4.84 -1.98 -13.79
N SER A 28 -4.57 -2.90 -12.86
CA SER A 28 -5.57 -3.84 -12.36
C SER A 28 -6.70 -3.11 -11.65
N ASP A 29 -7.81 -3.79 -11.41
CA ASP A 29 -8.92 -3.22 -10.64
C ASP A 29 -8.50 -2.87 -9.22
N LEU A 30 -7.58 -3.62 -8.61
CA LEU A 30 -7.00 -3.29 -7.31
C LEU A 30 -6.20 -1.99 -7.35
N SER A 31 -5.37 -1.79 -8.38
CA SER A 31 -4.60 -0.55 -8.55
C SER A 31 -5.48 0.69 -8.83
N LYS A 32 -6.59 0.50 -9.53
CA LYS A 32 -7.57 1.57 -9.80
C LYS A 32 -8.32 2.04 -8.55
N LEU A 33 -8.29 1.28 -7.45
CA LEU A 33 -8.85 1.72 -6.18
C LEU A 33 -8.06 2.88 -5.56
N ILE A 34 -6.77 3.03 -5.92
CA ILE A 34 -5.93 4.12 -5.39
C ILE A 34 -6.42 5.45 -5.97
N PRO A 35 -6.90 6.37 -5.12
CA PRO A 35 -7.46 7.63 -5.60
C PRO A 35 -6.41 8.52 -6.28
N HIS A 36 -6.85 9.40 -7.17
CA HIS A 36 -5.98 10.33 -7.91
C HIS A 36 -5.24 11.34 -7.02
N ASN A 37 -5.73 11.60 -5.81
CA ASN A 37 -5.12 12.47 -4.81
C ASN A 37 -4.16 11.74 -3.86
N PHE A 38 -3.68 10.54 -4.24
CA PHE A 38 -2.55 9.86 -3.64
C PHE A 38 -1.32 10.11 -4.48
N TYR A 39 -0.23 10.54 -3.84
CA TYR A 39 0.99 10.99 -4.54
C TYR A 39 2.24 10.19 -4.16
N GLY A 40 2.12 9.20 -3.30
CA GLY A 40 3.21 8.32 -2.89
C GLY A 40 3.10 6.93 -3.51
N ASN A 41 4.12 6.50 -4.27
CA ASN A 41 4.23 5.12 -4.77
C ASN A 41 2.98 4.61 -5.51
N VAL A 42 2.39 5.46 -6.35
CA VAL A 42 1.23 5.11 -7.18
C VAL A 42 1.70 4.24 -8.34
N PRO A 43 1.00 3.12 -8.65
CA PRO A 43 1.33 2.26 -9.79
C PRO A 43 1.45 3.04 -11.11
N SER A 44 2.44 2.70 -11.92
CA SER A 44 2.70 3.36 -13.20
C SER A 44 2.20 2.53 -14.38
N SER A 45 1.47 3.17 -15.29
CA SER A 45 1.16 2.57 -16.60
C SER A 45 2.36 2.54 -17.57
N ASP A 46 3.45 3.27 -17.26
CA ASP A 46 4.70 3.16 -18.02
C ASP A 46 5.40 1.86 -17.66
N VAL A 47 5.63 1.01 -18.67
CA VAL A 47 6.27 -0.31 -18.50
C VAL A 47 7.68 -0.28 -17.92
N LYS A 48 8.35 0.87 -17.99
CA LYS A 48 9.71 1.05 -17.45
C LYS A 48 9.74 1.15 -15.93
N TYR A 49 8.63 1.48 -15.29
CA TYR A 49 8.57 1.77 -13.86
C TYR A 49 7.43 0.98 -13.19
N LEU A 50 7.69 0.48 -12.01
CA LEU A 50 6.65 -0.14 -11.17
C LEU A 50 5.70 0.92 -10.60
N PHE A 51 6.27 2.02 -10.17
CA PHE A 51 5.55 3.18 -9.64
C PHE A 51 5.87 4.44 -10.44
N LYS A 52 4.97 5.41 -10.42
CA LYS A 52 5.23 6.75 -10.95
C LYS A 52 6.46 7.36 -10.29
N ARG A 53 7.17 8.21 -11.00
CA ARG A 53 8.35 8.91 -10.47
C ARG A 53 7.95 9.80 -9.30
N TRP A 54 8.64 9.69 -8.18
CA TRP A 54 8.30 10.45 -6.97
C TRP A 54 8.41 11.96 -7.16
N GLN A 55 9.39 12.43 -7.98
CA GLN A 55 9.57 13.85 -8.25
C GLN A 55 8.35 14.46 -8.94
N SER A 56 7.80 13.77 -9.96
CA SER A 56 6.60 14.25 -10.66
C SER A 56 5.37 14.20 -9.76
N GLN A 57 5.25 13.18 -8.93
CA GLN A 57 4.14 13.08 -7.97
C GLN A 57 4.20 14.17 -6.90
N TYR A 58 5.41 14.50 -6.41
CA TYR A 58 5.59 15.59 -5.44
C TYR A 58 5.27 16.97 -6.05
N GLN A 59 5.66 17.20 -7.30
CA GLN A 59 5.30 18.42 -8.01
C GLN A 59 3.79 18.52 -8.23
N GLU A 60 3.14 17.44 -8.65
CA GLU A 60 1.70 17.38 -8.82
C GLU A 60 0.96 17.62 -7.49
N TYR A 61 1.41 16.99 -6.41
CA TYR A 61 0.91 17.22 -5.05
C TYR A 61 0.95 18.68 -4.66
N THR A 62 2.13 19.30 -4.74
CA THR A 62 2.31 20.71 -4.36
C THR A 62 1.48 21.66 -5.21
N GLN A 63 1.41 21.43 -6.52
CA GLN A 63 0.59 22.24 -7.41
C GLN A 63 -0.90 22.14 -7.07
N ASN A 64 -1.40 20.92 -6.89
CA ASN A 64 -2.81 20.69 -6.58
C ASN A 64 -3.21 21.27 -5.22
N VAL A 65 -2.36 21.13 -4.20
CA VAL A 65 -2.60 21.76 -2.90
C VAL A 65 -2.66 23.29 -3.00
N ILE A 66 -1.69 23.90 -3.69
CA ILE A 66 -1.65 25.36 -3.88
C ILE A 66 -2.89 25.84 -4.65
N GLU A 67 -3.26 25.16 -5.72
CA GLU A 67 -4.42 25.53 -6.53
C GLU A 67 -5.72 25.41 -5.74
N HIS A 68 -5.85 24.32 -4.97
CA HIS A 68 -6.98 24.12 -4.08
C HIS A 68 -7.09 25.24 -3.02
N CYS A 69 -6.00 25.56 -2.35
CA CYS A 69 -5.94 26.66 -1.40
C CYS A 69 -6.35 28.01 -2.04
N ARG A 70 -5.82 28.31 -3.24
CA ARG A 70 -6.18 29.53 -3.97
C ARG A 70 -7.67 29.59 -4.33
N THR A 71 -8.24 28.45 -4.73
CA THR A 71 -9.66 28.36 -5.09
C THR A 71 -10.53 28.56 -3.86
N TYR A 72 -10.17 27.93 -2.74
CA TYR A 72 -10.89 28.09 -1.48
C TYR A 72 -10.84 29.51 -0.95
N GLN A 73 -9.70 30.18 -1.03
CA GLN A 73 -9.55 31.57 -0.58
C GLN A 73 -10.43 32.57 -1.33
N LYS A 74 -10.81 32.27 -2.59
CA LYS A 74 -11.73 33.11 -3.35
C LYS A 74 -13.17 33.08 -2.80
N THR A 75 -13.57 31.99 -2.16
CA THR A 75 -14.94 31.75 -1.73
C THR A 75 -15.10 31.78 -0.20
N HIS A 76 -14.02 31.61 0.56
CA HIS A 76 -14.04 31.51 2.00
C HIS A 76 -13.01 32.45 2.62
N ARG A 77 -13.36 33.07 3.76
CA ARG A 77 -12.48 34.01 4.46
C ARG A 77 -11.33 33.35 5.21
N PHE A 78 -11.51 32.08 5.60
CA PHE A 78 -10.54 31.35 6.40
C PHE A 78 -10.32 29.97 5.79
N LEU A 79 -9.06 29.58 5.73
CA LEU A 79 -8.61 28.26 5.37
C LEU A 79 -7.75 27.74 6.54
N THR A 80 -8.04 26.54 7.00
CA THR A 80 -7.22 25.83 7.97
C THR A 80 -6.60 24.63 7.29
N GLU A 81 -5.28 24.58 7.28
CA GLU A 81 -4.53 23.40 6.86
C GLU A 81 -4.24 22.53 8.07
N VAL A 82 -4.51 21.22 7.95
CA VAL A 82 -4.20 20.23 8.97
C VAL A 82 -3.26 19.19 8.36
N CYS A 83 -2.02 19.20 8.83
CA CYS A 83 -1.02 18.19 8.46
C CYS A 83 -1.03 17.06 9.47
N LEU A 84 -1.23 15.83 9.00
CA LEU A 84 -1.22 14.64 9.84
C LEU A 84 -0.09 13.71 9.38
N ASP A 85 0.61 13.13 10.34
CA ASP A 85 1.58 12.05 10.12
C ASP A 85 1.19 10.83 10.93
N ILE A 86 1.36 9.64 10.36
CA ILE A 86 1.06 8.38 11.03
C ILE A 86 2.35 7.83 11.63
N LYS A 87 2.47 7.98 12.94
CA LYS A 87 3.60 7.40 13.68
C LYS A 87 3.66 5.88 13.46
N ASN A 88 4.85 5.40 13.08
CA ASN A 88 5.10 3.97 12.88
C ASN A 88 4.12 3.33 11.87
N PHE A 89 3.88 3.98 10.73
CA PHE A 89 2.90 3.53 9.75
C PHE A 89 3.10 2.05 9.36
N PHE A 90 4.25 1.69 8.79
CA PHE A 90 4.51 0.32 8.33
C PHE A 90 4.41 -0.73 9.44
N PRO A 91 4.93 -0.51 10.66
CA PRO A 91 4.71 -1.41 11.78
C PRO A 91 3.24 -1.55 12.23
N SER A 92 2.41 -0.56 11.95
CA SER A 92 1.00 -0.55 12.38
C SER A 92 0.04 -1.19 11.37
N VAL A 93 0.48 -1.45 10.15
CA VAL A 93 -0.35 -2.08 9.11
C VAL A 93 -0.59 -3.55 9.45
N SER A 94 -1.85 -3.97 9.48
CA SER A 94 -2.20 -5.38 9.70
C SER A 94 -2.11 -6.18 8.40
N PRO A 95 -1.23 -7.20 8.31
CA PRO A 95 -1.19 -8.10 7.15
C PRO A 95 -2.51 -8.85 6.94
N GLN A 96 -3.21 -9.22 8.03
CA GLN A 96 -4.50 -9.90 7.94
C GLN A 96 -5.56 -8.98 7.34
N PHE A 97 -5.63 -7.72 7.77
CA PHE A 97 -6.53 -6.73 7.16
C PHE A 97 -6.29 -6.61 5.64
N LEU A 98 -5.04 -6.50 5.22
CA LEU A 98 -4.68 -6.39 3.80
C LEU A 98 -5.05 -7.66 3.03
N TYR A 99 -4.82 -8.84 3.62
CA TYR A 99 -5.19 -10.11 3.02
C TYR A 99 -6.69 -10.18 2.74
N ASP A 100 -7.51 -9.92 3.74
CA ASP A 100 -8.96 -9.96 3.63
C ASP A 100 -9.47 -8.89 2.65
N TYR A 101 -8.91 -7.68 2.72
CA TYR A 101 -9.25 -6.57 1.82
C TYR A 101 -8.97 -6.90 0.35
N ILE A 102 -7.79 -7.43 0.05
CA ILE A 102 -7.39 -7.78 -1.33
C ILE A 102 -8.29 -8.90 -1.87
N LEU A 103 -8.52 -9.94 -1.09
CA LEU A 103 -9.38 -11.04 -1.50
C LEU A 103 -10.83 -10.60 -1.73
N ASP A 104 -11.37 -9.73 -0.88
CA ASP A 104 -12.70 -9.13 -1.08
C ASP A 104 -12.76 -8.37 -2.40
N LYS A 105 -11.80 -7.48 -2.67
CA LYS A 105 -11.80 -6.66 -3.89
C LYS A 105 -11.60 -7.45 -5.17
N LEU A 106 -10.90 -8.57 -5.12
CA LEU A 106 -10.63 -9.41 -6.28
C LEU A 106 -11.59 -10.61 -6.42
N SER A 107 -12.50 -10.81 -5.48
CA SER A 107 -13.46 -11.94 -5.47
C SER A 107 -14.33 -12.02 -6.73
N ALA A 108 -14.70 -10.88 -7.30
CA ALA A 108 -15.50 -10.82 -8.52
C ALA A 108 -14.69 -11.09 -9.80
N THR A 109 -13.38 -10.83 -9.77
CA THR A 109 -12.48 -11.02 -10.92
C THR A 109 -12.06 -12.47 -11.05
N TYR A 110 -11.77 -13.13 -9.94
CA TYR A 110 -11.33 -14.52 -9.89
C TYR A 110 -12.50 -15.42 -9.51
N THR A 111 -13.14 -16.04 -10.50
CA THR A 111 -14.40 -16.78 -10.29
C THR A 111 -14.20 -18.28 -10.09
N SER A 112 -13.14 -18.87 -10.67
CA SER A 112 -12.84 -20.30 -10.48
C SER A 112 -12.23 -20.56 -9.10
N GLU A 113 -12.46 -21.73 -8.53
CA GLU A 113 -11.84 -22.09 -7.24
C GLU A 113 -10.33 -22.28 -7.34
N GLU A 114 -9.82 -22.65 -8.51
CA GLU A 114 -8.39 -22.75 -8.78
C GLU A 114 -7.74 -21.36 -8.76
N ASP A 115 -8.31 -20.39 -9.48
CA ASP A 115 -7.82 -19.00 -9.48
C ASP A 115 -7.86 -18.37 -8.08
N LYS A 116 -8.95 -18.60 -7.34
CA LYS A 116 -9.06 -18.13 -5.95
C LYS A 116 -8.00 -18.76 -5.05
N HIS A 117 -7.72 -20.05 -5.22
CA HIS A 117 -6.67 -20.72 -4.47
C HIS A 117 -5.29 -20.12 -4.79
N MET A 118 -4.97 -19.94 -6.07
CA MET A 118 -3.72 -19.31 -6.50
C MET A 118 -3.59 -17.88 -5.97
N LEU A 119 -4.67 -17.10 -6.03
CA LEU A 119 -4.71 -15.75 -5.49
C LEU A 119 -4.42 -15.74 -3.98
N ARG A 120 -5.10 -16.60 -3.21
CA ARG A 120 -4.87 -16.72 -1.76
C ARG A 120 -3.41 -17.05 -1.46
N MET A 121 -2.83 -17.99 -2.19
CA MET A 121 -1.42 -18.35 -2.02
C MET A 121 -0.49 -17.18 -2.37
N ALA A 122 -0.72 -16.50 -3.48
CA ALA A 122 0.10 -15.38 -3.93
C ALA A 122 0.09 -14.22 -2.92
N VAL A 123 -1.11 -13.81 -2.49
CA VAL A 123 -1.28 -12.72 -1.50
C VAL A 123 -0.68 -13.12 -0.15
N SER A 124 -0.89 -14.38 0.28
CA SER A 124 -0.30 -14.91 1.51
C SER A 124 1.22 -14.84 1.49
N LYS A 125 1.87 -15.20 0.39
CA LYS A 125 3.33 -15.12 0.24
C LYS A 125 3.89 -13.70 0.28
N LEU A 126 3.12 -12.71 -0.16
CA LEU A 126 3.52 -11.31 -0.10
C LEU A 126 3.36 -10.69 1.30
N LEU A 127 2.39 -11.16 2.08
CA LEU A 127 2.03 -10.57 3.36
C LEU A 127 2.56 -11.34 4.57
N PHE A 128 2.49 -12.68 4.54
CA PHE A 128 2.88 -13.54 5.64
C PHE A 128 4.20 -14.25 5.31
N PHE A 129 5.31 -13.65 5.66
CA PHE A 129 6.63 -14.19 5.41
C PHE A 129 7.37 -14.39 6.73
N LYS A 130 8.31 -15.33 6.72
CA LYS A 130 9.21 -15.58 7.83
C LYS A 130 10.51 -14.79 7.63
N VAL A 131 10.99 -14.17 8.70
CA VAL A 131 12.33 -13.59 8.75
C VAL A 131 13.27 -14.65 9.33
N LYS A 132 14.37 -14.94 8.66
CA LYS A 132 15.37 -15.87 9.21
C LYS A 132 15.95 -15.29 10.49
N GLU A 133 16.08 -16.14 11.53
CA GLU A 133 16.54 -15.74 12.84
C GLU A 133 17.93 -15.07 12.80
N GLU A 134 18.84 -15.58 11.98
CA GLU A 134 20.18 -15.00 11.75
C GLU A 134 20.16 -13.55 11.22
N ASN A 135 19.05 -13.10 10.66
CA ASN A 135 18.87 -11.75 10.12
C ASN A 135 18.07 -10.82 11.06
N VAL A 136 17.62 -11.35 12.20
CA VAL A 136 16.87 -10.56 13.19
C VAL A 136 17.84 -9.74 14.01
N ARG A 137 17.83 -8.44 13.75
CA ARG A 137 18.58 -7.49 14.59
C ARG A 137 17.74 -7.11 15.81
N PRO A 138 18.37 -6.83 16.97
CA PRO A 138 17.64 -6.46 18.20
C PRO A 138 16.63 -5.33 17.99
N TRP A 139 16.93 -4.37 17.11
CA TRP A 139 16.05 -3.24 16.80
C TRP A 139 14.74 -3.62 16.10
N ILE A 140 14.63 -4.82 15.48
CA ILE A 140 13.36 -5.27 14.88
C ILE A 140 12.28 -5.38 15.95
N ASN A 141 12.61 -5.96 17.10
CA ASN A 141 11.70 -6.08 18.23
C ASN A 141 11.28 -4.72 18.79
N ASP A 142 12.22 -3.78 18.82
CA ASP A 142 11.94 -2.41 19.29
C ASP A 142 11.07 -1.63 18.31
N TYR A 143 11.30 -1.82 17.00
CA TYR A 143 10.58 -1.09 15.95
C TYR A 143 9.17 -1.63 15.71
N TYR A 144 9.00 -2.96 15.63
CA TYR A 144 7.70 -3.59 15.39
C TYR A 144 6.95 -3.95 16.68
N GLY A 145 7.62 -3.90 17.84
CA GLY A 145 7.10 -4.29 19.14
C GLY A 145 7.16 -5.81 19.37
N LYS A 146 7.36 -6.20 20.62
CA LYS A 146 7.52 -7.61 21.01
C LYS A 146 6.32 -8.49 20.65
N ASN A 147 5.11 -7.93 20.64
CA ASN A 147 3.88 -8.66 20.32
C ASN A 147 3.62 -8.80 18.80
N SER A 148 4.43 -8.16 17.99
CA SER A 148 4.30 -8.21 16.52
C SER A 148 5.03 -9.39 15.89
N VAL A 149 5.77 -10.13 16.68
CA VAL A 149 6.67 -11.19 16.21
C VAL A 149 6.37 -12.47 16.97
N ASN A 150 6.11 -13.56 16.26
CA ASN A 150 6.04 -14.90 16.82
C ASN A 150 7.28 -15.70 16.39
N GLU A 151 7.97 -16.29 17.35
CA GLU A 151 9.03 -17.25 17.09
C GLU A 151 8.38 -18.55 16.61
N VAL A 152 8.84 -19.03 15.45
CA VAL A 152 8.41 -20.31 14.88
C VAL A 152 9.64 -21.08 14.43
N GLU A 153 9.51 -22.40 14.31
CA GLU A 153 10.59 -23.24 13.82
C GLU A 153 11.14 -22.72 12.48
N GLY A 154 12.43 -22.40 12.46
CA GLY A 154 13.13 -21.87 11.28
C GLY A 154 12.97 -20.37 11.01
N GLY A 155 12.54 -19.56 12.00
CA GLY A 155 12.53 -18.11 11.88
C GLY A 155 11.48 -17.39 12.70
N ILE A 156 11.29 -16.11 12.40
CA ILE A 156 10.34 -15.23 13.08
C ILE A 156 9.21 -14.89 12.11
N PHE A 157 7.99 -15.10 12.55
CA PHE A 157 6.79 -14.73 11.82
C PHE A 157 6.26 -13.38 12.29
N MET A 158 6.00 -12.47 11.34
CA MET A 158 5.48 -11.14 11.62
C MET A 158 3.94 -11.18 11.70
N ASN A 159 3.37 -10.93 12.88
CA ASN A 159 1.91 -10.83 13.06
C ASN A 159 1.38 -9.45 12.72
N TYR A 160 2.18 -8.41 12.96
CA TYR A 160 1.85 -7.03 12.69
C TYR A 160 2.96 -6.38 11.88
N GLY A 161 2.55 -5.38 11.12
CA GLY A 161 3.48 -4.62 10.32
C GLY A 161 3.83 -5.28 8.99
N ILE A 162 4.20 -4.44 8.06
CA ILE A 162 4.77 -4.81 6.78
C ILE A 162 6.17 -4.23 6.67
N PRO A 163 7.13 -4.91 6.01
CA PRO A 163 8.52 -4.47 5.99
C PRO A 163 8.67 -3.15 5.26
N GLN A 164 9.35 -2.20 5.86
CA GLN A 164 9.68 -0.94 5.20
C GLN A 164 10.75 -1.16 4.11
N GLY A 165 10.63 -0.44 2.99
CA GLY A 165 11.61 -0.44 1.91
C GLY A 165 11.39 -1.47 0.81
N LEU A 166 10.37 -2.31 0.91
CA LEU A 166 10.03 -3.27 -0.13
C LEU A 166 8.90 -2.74 -1.05
N PRO A 167 8.94 -3.02 -2.37
CA PRO A 167 7.94 -2.53 -3.31
C PRO A 167 6.50 -2.87 -2.95
N GLN A 168 6.25 -4.10 -2.48
CA GLN A 168 4.93 -4.53 -2.06
C GLN A 168 4.41 -3.73 -0.86
N SER A 169 5.28 -3.35 0.07
CA SER A 169 4.88 -2.59 1.24
C SER A 169 4.38 -1.20 0.88
N TYR A 170 4.96 -0.58 -0.12
CA TYR A 170 4.50 0.72 -0.63
C TYR A 170 3.12 0.60 -1.28
N PHE A 171 2.89 -0.43 -2.08
CA PHE A 171 1.59 -0.67 -2.69
C PHE A 171 0.52 -0.98 -1.64
N PHE A 172 0.83 -1.87 -0.71
CA PHE A 172 -0.07 -2.24 0.38
C PHE A 172 -0.33 -1.08 1.35
N GLY A 173 0.67 -0.23 1.57
CA GLY A 173 0.50 1.02 2.31
C GLY A 173 -0.58 1.91 1.69
N ASN A 174 -0.56 2.08 0.37
CA ASN A 174 -1.59 2.85 -0.32
C ASN A 174 -2.98 2.22 -0.16
N LEU A 175 -3.12 0.88 -0.25
CA LEU A 175 -4.39 0.22 -0.02
C LEU A 175 -4.91 0.44 1.40
N CYS A 176 -4.03 0.38 2.40
CA CYS A 176 -4.38 0.68 3.79
C CYS A 176 -4.85 2.14 3.93
N MET A 177 -4.15 3.09 3.30
CA MET A 177 -4.49 4.52 3.36
C MET A 177 -5.83 4.85 2.72
N ILE A 178 -6.33 4.04 1.78
CA ILE A 178 -7.70 4.19 1.23
C ILE A 178 -8.73 4.07 2.37
N GLU A 179 -8.56 3.08 3.24
CA GLU A 179 -9.49 2.89 4.35
C GLU A 179 -9.32 3.97 5.44
N VAL A 180 -8.08 4.37 5.73
CA VAL A 180 -7.81 5.50 6.63
C VAL A 180 -8.52 6.76 6.12
N LYS A 181 -8.38 7.08 4.83
CA LYS A 181 -9.09 8.21 4.19
C LYS A 181 -10.60 8.11 4.38
N LYS A 182 -11.19 6.93 4.10
CA LYS A 182 -12.63 6.74 4.27
C LYS A 182 -13.09 6.98 5.71
N GLN A 183 -12.34 6.50 6.69
CA GLN A 183 -12.67 6.69 8.10
C GLN A 183 -12.56 8.17 8.51
N LEU A 184 -11.53 8.87 8.08
CA LEU A 184 -11.38 10.31 8.33
C LEU A 184 -12.54 11.11 7.73
N MET A 185 -12.92 10.80 6.49
CA MET A 185 -14.03 11.49 5.82
C MET A 185 -15.40 11.22 6.46
N LYS A 186 -15.62 10.02 7.05
CA LYS A 186 -16.85 9.69 7.77
C LYS A 186 -17.03 10.51 9.05
N GLN A 187 -15.96 10.96 9.68
CA GLN A 187 -16.03 11.68 10.96
C GLN A 187 -16.60 13.10 10.83
N ASN A 188 -16.91 13.57 9.63
CA ASN A 188 -17.40 14.94 9.36
C ASN A 188 -16.53 16.08 9.95
N ILE A 189 -15.30 15.75 10.37
CA ILE A 189 -14.35 16.70 10.93
C ILE A 189 -13.74 17.53 9.80
N PHE A 190 -13.59 16.92 8.62
CA PHE A 190 -13.02 17.55 7.45
C PHE A 190 -14.13 17.85 6.43
N LYS A 191 -14.38 19.13 6.18
CA LYS A 191 -15.32 19.62 5.15
C LYS A 191 -14.62 19.94 3.83
N GLY A 192 -13.40 19.48 3.65
CA GLY A 192 -12.56 19.76 2.49
C GLY A 192 -11.94 18.50 1.89
N ASP A 193 -11.04 18.68 0.93
CA ASP A 193 -10.30 17.59 0.32
C ASP A 193 -9.10 17.17 1.18
N ALA A 194 -8.77 15.88 1.14
CA ALA A 194 -7.59 15.33 1.75
C ALA A 194 -6.64 14.81 0.66
N TYR A 195 -5.35 15.11 0.81
CA TYR A 195 -4.28 14.68 -0.08
C TYR A 195 -3.33 13.72 0.67
N PHE A 196 -2.88 12.65 -0.01
CA PHE A 196 -2.09 11.58 0.57
C PHE A 196 -0.84 11.26 -0.26
#